data_3b7c1b528dcc99a1f5367b664016ed6a
#
_entry.id   3b7c1b528dcc99a1f5367b664016ed6a
#
_cell.length_a   1.000
_cell.length_b   1.000
_cell.length_c   1.000
_cell.angle_alpha   90.00
_cell.angle_beta   90.00
_cell.angle_gamma   90.00
#
_symmetry.space_group_name_H-M   'P 1'
#
loop_
_entity.id
_entity.type
_entity.pdbx_description
1 polymer ?
#
loop_
_entity_poly.entity_id
_entity_poly.type
_entity_poly.pdbx_seq_one_letter_code
_entity_poly.pdbx_strand_id
1 'polypeptide(L)'
;MVERALATMAKTGGPQDKTQTDDRPVEARLASQMEQIILARLASDRLVVPALPAAALKCVRLVKDPEFSLRSAAAVLEQDPVLTAQLIRLANAAAYATREPVRTVLAAVTKIGATQLKNFLFEASATQLFESRDERIARSCRAVWEHSIAVALLAKDVAAFANTGDTDAAYLGGLLHDVGKPIVAAMLLQAERSVSQQNARGGWIDSARWSRVIASVHRQVGVALARKWELPDVVAKCVESCDDYDVVERLSAVNAVRFANALAKREGFYLGEVDQSDNDALIMIGCSLLGIDIAVAGRLTKELGQRIGRQLI
;
A
#
# COMPACT_ATOMS: atom_id res chain seq x y z
N MET A 1 1.47 6.93 24.32
CA MET A 1 0.02 6.57 24.31
C MET A 1 -0.22 5.07 24.26
N VAL A 2 0.57 4.31 23.50
CA VAL A 2 0.56 2.81 23.49
C VAL A 2 0.92 2.26 24.87
N GLU A 3 1.92 2.83 25.54
CA GLU A 3 2.35 2.42 26.89
C GLU A 3 1.24 2.52 27.95
N ARG A 4 0.40 3.58 27.90
CA ARG A 4 -0.70 3.73 28.84
C ARG A 4 -1.82 2.70 28.63
N ALA A 5 -2.10 2.30 27.40
CA ALA A 5 -3.13 1.30 27.11
C ALA A 5 -2.68 -0.11 27.54
N LEU A 6 -1.39 -0.43 27.37
CA LEU A 6 -0.81 -1.71 27.83
C LEU A 6 -0.66 -1.76 29.36
N ALA A 7 -0.28 -0.66 30.00
CA ALA A 7 -0.20 -0.54 31.46
C ALA A 7 -1.57 -0.60 32.16
N THR A 8 -2.62 -0.10 31.51
CA THR A 8 -3.99 -0.16 32.04
C THR A 8 -4.56 -1.56 31.99
N MET A 9 -4.20 -2.36 30.95
CA MET A 9 -4.62 -3.78 30.85
C MET A 9 -3.98 -4.68 31.89
N ALA A 10 -2.80 -4.31 32.43
CA ALA A 10 -2.15 -5.05 33.51
C ALA A 10 -2.78 -4.78 34.90
N LYS A 11 -3.63 -3.76 35.02
CA LYS A 11 -4.22 -3.32 36.33
C LYS A 11 -5.73 -3.48 36.44
N THR A 12 -6.47 -3.74 35.37
CA THR A 12 -7.92 -3.98 35.45
C THR A 12 -8.23 -5.48 35.47
N GLY A 13 -8.05 -6.09 36.60
CA GLY A 13 -8.72 -7.32 36.99
C GLY A 13 -10.20 -7.01 37.24
N GLY A 14 -11.06 -7.05 36.21
CA GLY A 14 -12.51 -7.08 36.35
C GLY A 14 -12.99 -8.47 36.81
N PRO A 15 -14.24 -8.61 37.30
CA PRO A 15 -14.72 -9.83 37.93
C PRO A 15 -14.63 -11.00 36.98
N GLN A 16 -13.99 -12.08 37.43
CA GLN A 16 -13.80 -13.34 36.77
C GLN A 16 -15.15 -14.01 36.47
N ASP A 17 -15.55 -13.99 35.21
CA ASP A 17 -16.46 -15.02 34.71
C ASP A 17 -15.65 -16.31 34.52
N LYS A 18 -15.90 -17.28 35.38
CA LYS A 18 -15.28 -18.60 35.37
C LYS A 18 -15.95 -19.40 34.26
N THR A 19 -15.39 -19.39 33.04
CA THR A 19 -15.55 -20.53 32.13
C THR A 19 -14.68 -20.37 30.89
N GLN A 20 -13.87 -21.40 30.65
CA GLN A 20 -12.93 -21.70 29.61
C GLN A 20 -11.52 -21.11 29.79
N THR A 21 -10.67 -21.92 30.41
CA THR A 21 -9.21 -21.80 30.24
C THR A 21 -8.90 -21.93 28.76
N ASP A 22 -8.46 -20.83 28.14
CA ASP A 22 -7.98 -20.82 26.75
C ASP A 22 -6.65 -21.56 26.73
N ASP A 23 -6.66 -22.87 26.37
CA ASP A 23 -5.50 -23.73 26.31
C ASP A 23 -4.54 -23.43 25.13
N ARG A 24 -4.83 -22.38 24.36
CA ARG A 24 -3.93 -21.96 23.27
C ARG A 24 -2.57 -21.51 23.84
N PRO A 25 -1.47 -21.74 23.12
CA PRO A 25 -0.16 -21.21 23.49
C PRO A 25 -0.22 -19.68 23.75
N VAL A 26 0.56 -19.19 24.70
CA VAL A 26 0.59 -17.79 25.10
C VAL A 26 0.76 -16.86 23.90
N GLU A 27 1.61 -17.21 22.95
CA GLU A 27 1.86 -16.44 21.74
C GLU A 27 0.62 -16.36 20.82
N ALA A 28 -0.18 -17.42 20.76
CA ALA A 28 -1.42 -17.41 19.96
C ALA A 28 -2.47 -16.49 20.58
N ARG A 29 -2.56 -16.45 21.91
CA ARG A 29 -3.43 -15.50 22.63
C ARG A 29 -3.00 -14.06 22.40
N LEU A 30 -1.69 -13.79 22.44
CA LEU A 30 -1.14 -12.46 22.22
C LEU A 30 -1.37 -11.97 20.79
N ALA A 31 -1.19 -12.83 19.79
CA ALA A 31 -1.50 -12.51 18.39
C ALA A 31 -2.99 -12.13 18.21
N SER A 32 -3.89 -12.95 18.79
CA SER A 32 -5.34 -12.66 18.76
C SER A 32 -5.69 -11.37 19.51
N GLN A 33 -5.06 -11.08 20.63
CA GLN A 33 -5.25 -9.83 21.36
C GLN A 33 -4.79 -8.61 20.53
N MET A 34 -3.65 -8.70 19.83
CA MET A 34 -3.17 -7.64 18.96
C MET A 34 -4.12 -7.37 17.81
N GLU A 35 -4.65 -8.41 17.17
CA GLU A 35 -5.68 -8.29 16.15
C GLU A 35 -6.91 -7.55 16.68
N GLN A 36 -7.45 -7.97 17.83
CA GLN A 36 -8.59 -7.34 18.47
C GLN A 36 -8.33 -5.87 18.85
N ILE A 37 -7.13 -5.53 19.33
CA ILE A 37 -6.74 -4.15 19.65
C ILE A 37 -6.73 -3.29 18.37
N ILE A 38 -6.19 -3.80 17.26
CA ILE A 38 -6.17 -3.08 15.99
C ILE A 38 -7.60 -2.84 15.50
N LEU A 39 -8.43 -3.87 15.49
CA LEU A 39 -9.84 -3.78 15.07
C LEU A 39 -10.65 -2.84 15.96
N ALA A 40 -10.48 -2.90 17.29
CA ALA A 40 -11.14 -1.99 18.23
C ALA A 40 -10.73 -0.52 18.04
N ARG A 41 -9.46 -0.27 17.71
CA ARG A 41 -8.97 1.07 17.40
C ARG A 41 -9.49 1.58 16.05
N LEU A 42 -9.61 0.72 15.05
CA LEU A 42 -10.26 1.03 13.79
C LEU A 42 -11.71 1.41 14.00
N ALA A 43 -12.48 0.57 14.70
CA ALA A 43 -13.90 0.80 14.97
C ALA A 43 -14.17 2.08 15.78
N SER A 44 -13.24 2.50 16.63
CA SER A 44 -13.35 3.74 17.44
C SER A 44 -12.67 4.96 16.82
N ASP A 45 -12.21 4.87 15.56
CA ASP A 45 -11.41 5.90 14.86
C ASP A 45 -10.18 6.38 15.65
N ARG A 46 -9.61 5.48 16.46
CA ARG A 46 -8.42 5.74 17.29
C ARG A 46 -7.14 5.13 16.72
N LEU A 47 -7.22 4.53 15.54
CA LEU A 47 -6.03 3.98 14.89
C LEU A 47 -5.13 5.13 14.44
N VAL A 48 -3.89 5.14 14.95
CA VAL A 48 -2.88 6.09 14.49
C VAL A 48 -2.24 5.53 13.23
N VAL A 49 -2.70 5.99 12.07
CA VAL A 49 -2.07 5.71 10.79
C VAL A 49 -1.16 6.89 10.39
N PRO A 50 -0.09 6.65 9.62
CA PRO A 50 0.80 7.70 9.16
C PRO A 50 0.06 8.81 8.41
N ALA A 51 0.49 10.05 8.61
CA ALA A 51 0.00 11.19 7.85
C ALA A 51 0.85 11.37 6.57
N LEU A 52 0.26 11.98 5.54
CA LEU A 52 1.05 12.47 4.41
C LEU A 52 2.12 13.46 4.89
N PRO A 53 3.33 13.46 4.32
CA PRO A 53 4.29 14.53 4.52
C PRO A 53 3.66 15.91 4.24
N ALA A 54 4.05 16.92 5.02
CA ALA A 54 3.40 18.23 4.96
C ALA A 54 3.42 18.85 3.55
N ALA A 55 4.54 18.71 2.83
CA ALA A 55 4.65 19.19 1.45
C ALA A 55 3.71 18.44 0.49
N ALA A 56 3.64 17.11 0.61
CA ALA A 56 2.75 16.29 -0.21
C ALA A 56 1.27 16.63 0.04
N LEU A 57 0.86 16.75 1.32
CA LEU A 57 -0.50 17.14 1.68
C LEU A 57 -0.87 18.53 1.13
N LYS A 58 0.06 19.50 1.22
CA LYS A 58 -0.12 20.85 0.70
C LYS A 58 -0.32 20.84 -0.81
N CYS A 59 0.50 20.09 -1.55
CA CYS A 59 0.37 19.95 -3.00
C CYS A 59 -0.90 19.22 -3.42
N VAL A 60 -1.31 18.15 -2.72
CA VAL A 60 -2.56 17.44 -3.00
C VAL A 60 -3.77 18.36 -2.83
N ARG A 61 -3.77 19.23 -1.82
CA ARG A 61 -4.82 20.24 -1.60
C ARG A 61 -4.81 21.28 -2.70
N LEU A 62 -3.62 21.77 -3.09
CA LEU A 62 -3.49 22.73 -4.19
C LEU A 62 -4.03 22.19 -5.52
N VAL A 63 -3.77 20.91 -5.83
CA VAL A 63 -4.28 20.29 -7.09
C VAL A 63 -5.81 20.19 -7.11
N LYS A 64 -6.47 20.19 -5.93
CA LYS A 64 -7.95 20.23 -5.81
C LYS A 64 -8.53 21.65 -5.87
N ASP A 65 -7.70 22.68 -5.80
CA ASP A 65 -8.14 24.08 -5.81
C ASP A 65 -8.52 24.49 -7.25
N PRO A 66 -9.69 25.11 -7.49
CA PRO A 66 -10.05 25.67 -8.80
C PRO A 66 -9.05 26.70 -9.34
N GLU A 67 -8.38 27.45 -8.46
CA GLU A 67 -7.32 28.43 -8.79
C GLU A 67 -5.93 27.76 -8.89
N PHE A 68 -5.88 26.45 -9.04
CA PHE A 68 -4.63 25.69 -9.12
C PHE A 68 -3.71 26.21 -10.23
N SER A 69 -2.45 26.43 -9.87
CA SER A 69 -1.39 26.68 -10.84
C SER A 69 -0.20 25.76 -10.61
N LEU A 70 0.40 25.28 -11.68
CA LEU A 70 1.63 24.49 -11.61
C LEU A 70 2.77 25.26 -10.92
N ARG A 71 2.75 26.58 -11.00
CA ARG A 71 3.72 27.47 -10.31
C ARG A 71 3.56 27.43 -8.79
N SER A 72 2.32 27.43 -8.28
CA SER A 72 2.06 27.33 -6.85
C SER A 72 2.48 25.96 -6.29
N ALA A 73 2.25 24.89 -7.04
CA ALA A 73 2.72 23.55 -6.67
C ALA A 73 4.26 23.47 -6.65
N ALA A 74 4.93 24.06 -7.66
CA ALA A 74 6.39 24.11 -7.72
C ALA A 74 6.98 24.81 -6.49
N ALA A 75 6.43 25.97 -6.11
CA ALA A 75 6.91 26.74 -4.96
C ALA A 75 6.77 25.97 -3.61
N VAL A 76 5.76 25.11 -3.49
CA VAL A 76 5.61 24.25 -2.31
C VAL A 76 6.63 23.11 -2.32
N LEU A 77 6.85 22.48 -3.49
CA LEU A 77 7.79 21.36 -3.62
C LEU A 77 9.24 21.79 -3.44
N GLU A 78 9.62 22.99 -3.85
CA GLU A 78 10.95 23.57 -3.65
C GLU A 78 11.34 23.70 -2.16
N GLN A 79 10.36 23.66 -1.24
CA GLN A 79 10.61 23.65 0.20
C GLN A 79 11.06 22.27 0.73
N ASP A 80 10.90 21.21 -0.07
CA ASP A 80 11.31 19.84 0.29
C ASP A 80 12.39 19.35 -0.68
N PRO A 81 13.67 19.32 -0.25
CA PRO A 81 14.78 18.92 -1.12
C PRO A 81 14.67 17.49 -1.63
N VAL A 82 14.07 16.57 -0.84
CA VAL A 82 13.92 15.16 -1.20
C VAL A 82 12.89 15.02 -2.32
N LEU A 83 11.70 15.58 -2.13
CA LEU A 83 10.65 15.59 -3.15
C LEU A 83 11.12 16.32 -4.43
N THR A 84 11.84 17.42 -4.28
CA THR A 84 12.43 18.15 -5.42
C THR A 84 13.37 17.26 -6.23
N ALA A 85 14.32 16.59 -5.58
CA ALA A 85 15.28 15.72 -6.27
C ALA A 85 14.58 14.55 -6.97
N GLN A 86 13.63 13.90 -6.31
CA GLN A 86 12.84 12.80 -6.86
C GLN A 86 11.98 13.25 -8.06
N LEU A 87 11.34 14.41 -7.98
CA LEU A 87 10.53 14.97 -9.05
C LEU A 87 11.36 15.29 -10.31
N ILE A 88 12.51 15.94 -10.13
CA ILE A 88 13.41 16.27 -11.26
C ILE A 88 13.92 14.97 -11.91
N ARG A 89 14.24 13.96 -11.10
CA ARG A 89 14.63 12.63 -11.60
C ARG A 89 13.50 11.98 -12.41
N LEU A 90 12.26 11.99 -11.90
CA LEU A 90 11.08 11.49 -12.61
C LEU A 90 10.89 12.20 -13.96
N ALA A 91 10.95 13.54 -13.97
CA ALA A 91 10.78 14.32 -15.18
C ALA A 91 11.88 14.10 -16.25
N ASN A 92 13.03 13.56 -15.83
CA ASN A 92 14.13 13.19 -16.72
C ASN A 92 14.17 11.69 -17.05
N ALA A 93 13.25 10.89 -16.51
CA ALA A 93 13.16 9.47 -16.85
C ALA A 93 12.78 9.29 -18.34
N ALA A 94 13.11 8.13 -18.89
CA ALA A 94 12.93 7.81 -20.33
C ALA A 94 11.50 8.04 -20.84
N ALA A 95 10.48 7.82 -19.98
CA ALA A 95 9.07 8.05 -20.33
C ALA A 95 8.75 9.53 -20.63
N TYR A 96 9.56 10.45 -20.10
CA TYR A 96 9.42 11.90 -20.28
C TYR A 96 10.64 12.51 -21.00
N ALA A 97 11.51 11.69 -21.64
CA ALA A 97 12.76 12.18 -22.22
C ALA A 97 12.51 13.30 -23.25
N THR A 98 13.23 14.41 -23.08
CA THR A 98 13.30 15.52 -24.02
C THR A 98 14.75 15.77 -24.40
N ARG A 99 14.97 16.55 -25.45
CA ARG A 99 16.30 16.85 -25.98
C ARG A 99 17.23 17.49 -24.93
N GLU A 100 16.63 18.27 -24.00
CA GLU A 100 17.36 18.89 -22.88
C GLU A 100 16.79 18.39 -21.55
N PRO A 101 17.65 18.07 -20.57
CA PRO A 101 17.21 17.63 -19.27
C PRO A 101 16.56 18.79 -18.48
N VAL A 102 15.50 18.45 -17.75
CA VAL A 102 14.82 19.36 -16.82
C VAL A 102 15.71 19.62 -15.61
N ARG A 103 15.84 20.89 -15.21
CA ARG A 103 16.71 21.31 -14.10
C ARG A 103 15.97 22.08 -13.01
N THR A 104 14.71 22.47 -13.23
CA THR A 104 13.92 23.25 -12.27
C THR A 104 12.64 22.51 -11.91
N VAL A 105 12.14 22.73 -10.70
CA VAL A 105 10.88 22.13 -10.22
C VAL A 105 9.71 22.57 -11.10
N LEU A 106 9.64 23.84 -11.45
CA LEU A 106 8.57 24.35 -12.31
C LEU A 106 8.57 23.66 -13.69
N ALA A 107 9.74 23.49 -14.30
CA ALA A 107 9.84 22.77 -15.57
C ALA A 107 9.45 21.28 -15.41
N ALA A 108 9.83 20.65 -14.29
CA ALA A 108 9.46 19.28 -13.98
C ALA A 108 7.93 19.13 -13.84
N VAL A 109 7.30 19.96 -13.01
CA VAL A 109 5.85 19.96 -12.79
C VAL A 109 5.09 20.21 -14.10
N THR A 110 5.56 21.19 -14.90
CA THR A 110 4.95 21.52 -16.20
C THR A 110 5.01 20.32 -17.15
N LYS A 111 6.14 19.62 -17.14
CA LYS A 111 6.38 18.49 -18.04
C LYS A 111 5.55 17.26 -17.71
N ILE A 112 5.44 16.92 -16.42
CA ILE A 112 4.65 15.74 -16.00
C ILE A 112 3.15 16.03 -15.90
N GLY A 113 2.77 17.29 -15.66
CA GLY A 113 1.37 17.71 -15.49
C GLY A 113 0.78 17.40 -14.12
N ALA A 114 -0.42 17.97 -13.85
CA ALA A 114 -1.06 17.92 -12.53
C ALA A 114 -1.40 16.48 -12.07
N THR A 115 -1.90 15.64 -12.98
CA THR A 115 -2.29 14.26 -12.66
C THR A 115 -1.09 13.42 -12.25
N GLN A 116 -0.01 13.46 -13.03
CA GLN A 116 1.20 12.71 -12.71
C GLN A 116 1.92 13.27 -11.48
N LEU A 117 1.84 14.57 -11.24
CA LEU A 117 2.33 15.18 -10.01
C LEU A 117 1.62 14.60 -8.79
N LYS A 118 0.30 14.47 -8.84
CA LYS A 118 -0.49 13.86 -7.74
C LYS A 118 -0.07 12.42 -7.48
N ASN A 119 0.07 11.61 -8.54
CA ASN A 119 0.51 10.21 -8.42
C ASN A 119 1.91 10.13 -7.80
N PHE A 120 2.85 10.95 -8.29
CA PHE A 120 4.20 11.07 -7.73
C PHE A 120 4.20 11.39 -6.22
N LEU A 121 3.35 12.33 -5.78
CA LEU A 121 3.28 12.71 -4.37
C LEU A 121 2.79 11.56 -3.48
N PHE A 122 1.80 10.81 -3.94
CA PHE A 122 1.33 9.63 -3.21
C PHE A 122 2.36 8.50 -3.20
N GLU A 123 3.03 8.25 -4.34
CA GLU A 123 4.09 7.26 -4.45
C GLU A 123 5.26 7.58 -3.52
N ALA A 124 5.79 8.80 -3.59
CA ALA A 124 6.89 9.25 -2.73
C ALA A 124 6.54 9.20 -1.24
N SER A 125 5.26 9.44 -0.90
CA SER A 125 4.77 9.34 0.47
C SER A 125 4.59 7.89 0.91
N ALA A 126 4.10 7.03 0.03
CA ALA A 126 3.91 5.62 0.30
C ALA A 126 5.24 4.89 0.50
N THR A 127 6.28 5.22 -0.28
CA THR A 127 7.62 4.60 -0.17
C THR A 127 8.12 4.59 1.28
N GLN A 128 7.93 5.69 2.01
CA GLN A 128 8.37 5.81 3.40
C GLN A 128 7.67 4.81 4.35
N LEU A 129 6.47 4.35 4.01
CA LEU A 129 5.74 3.36 4.80
C LEU A 129 6.32 1.95 4.67
N PHE A 130 6.99 1.68 3.56
CA PHE A 130 7.62 0.38 3.29
C PHE A 130 9.10 0.34 3.72
N GLU A 131 9.65 1.46 4.20
CA GLU A 131 10.98 1.50 4.78
C GLU A 131 10.95 1.12 6.26
N SER A 132 11.83 0.22 6.67
CA SER A 132 12.02 -0.14 8.07
C SER A 132 13.50 -0.24 8.40
N ARG A 133 13.87 0.29 9.58
CA ARG A 133 15.22 0.13 10.16
C ARG A 133 15.39 -1.18 10.90
N ASP A 134 14.29 -1.91 11.18
CA ASP A 134 14.36 -3.21 11.84
C ASP A 134 14.50 -4.31 10.78
N GLU A 135 15.63 -5.01 10.82
CA GLU A 135 16.00 -6.03 9.84
C GLU A 135 15.00 -7.19 9.76
N ARG A 136 14.25 -7.45 10.84
CA ARG A 136 13.25 -8.53 10.91
C ARG A 136 12.11 -8.30 9.92
N ILE A 137 11.73 -7.05 9.68
CA ILE A 137 10.62 -6.70 8.77
C ILE A 137 11.09 -5.95 7.51
N ALA A 138 12.31 -5.41 7.48
CA ALA A 138 12.81 -4.59 6.37
C ALA A 138 12.76 -5.33 5.03
N ARG A 139 13.19 -6.62 5.01
CA ARG A 139 13.13 -7.45 3.79
C ARG A 139 11.70 -7.67 3.32
N SER A 140 10.78 -7.98 4.24
CA SER A 140 9.37 -8.19 3.93
C SER A 140 8.71 -6.89 3.44
N CYS A 141 8.99 -5.76 4.08
CA CYS A 141 8.49 -4.47 3.64
C CYS A 141 8.94 -4.13 2.22
N ARG A 142 10.22 -4.37 1.91
CA ARG A 142 10.77 -4.16 0.56
C ARG A 142 10.09 -5.06 -0.47
N ALA A 143 9.91 -6.35 -0.18
CA ALA A 143 9.24 -7.27 -1.09
C ALA A 143 7.76 -6.91 -1.32
N VAL A 144 7.06 -6.42 -0.28
CA VAL A 144 5.69 -5.89 -0.43
C VAL A 144 5.68 -4.61 -1.29
N TRP A 145 6.71 -3.75 -1.17
CA TRP A 145 6.86 -2.58 -2.01
C TRP A 145 7.08 -2.94 -3.48
N GLU A 146 8.00 -3.86 -3.78
CA GLU A 146 8.25 -4.36 -5.14
C GLU A 146 6.98 -4.97 -5.75
N HIS A 147 6.24 -5.75 -4.97
CA HIS A 147 4.93 -6.27 -5.37
C HIS A 147 3.93 -5.15 -5.66
N SER A 148 3.83 -4.15 -4.81
CA SER A 148 2.92 -3.01 -4.97
C SER A 148 3.22 -2.22 -6.26
N ILE A 149 4.50 -1.99 -6.58
CA ILE A 149 4.92 -1.37 -7.85
C ILE A 149 4.54 -2.26 -9.04
N ALA A 150 4.79 -3.57 -8.96
CA ALA A 150 4.40 -4.50 -10.02
C ALA A 150 2.90 -4.43 -10.32
N VAL A 151 2.07 -4.48 -9.26
CA VAL A 151 0.61 -4.39 -9.37
C VAL A 151 0.18 -3.03 -9.91
N ALA A 152 0.79 -1.93 -9.47
CA ALA A 152 0.47 -0.58 -9.95
C ALA A 152 0.71 -0.43 -11.47
N LEU A 153 1.88 -0.86 -11.94
CA LEU A 153 2.24 -0.80 -13.36
C LEU A 153 1.32 -1.65 -14.22
N LEU A 154 1.08 -2.90 -13.80
CA LEU A 154 0.17 -3.80 -14.49
C LEU A 154 -1.28 -3.31 -14.47
N ALA A 155 -1.77 -2.81 -13.33
CA ALA A 155 -3.13 -2.30 -13.20
C ALA A 155 -3.38 -1.11 -14.13
N LYS A 156 -2.40 -0.21 -14.27
CA LYS A 156 -2.46 0.89 -15.22
C LYS A 156 -2.56 0.41 -16.66
N ASP A 157 -1.71 -0.55 -17.05
CA ASP A 157 -1.69 -1.10 -18.40
C ASP A 157 -2.96 -1.89 -18.71
N VAL A 158 -3.43 -2.69 -17.76
CA VAL A 158 -4.70 -3.44 -17.85
C VAL A 158 -5.88 -2.48 -18.00
N ALA A 159 -5.95 -1.44 -17.16
CA ALA A 159 -7.01 -0.44 -17.20
C ALA A 159 -7.02 0.32 -18.55
N ALA A 160 -5.85 0.66 -19.07
CA ALA A 160 -5.72 1.30 -20.38
C ALA A 160 -6.17 0.36 -21.51
N PHE A 161 -5.75 -0.91 -21.48
CA PHE A 161 -6.11 -1.89 -22.50
C PHE A 161 -7.60 -2.23 -22.49
N ALA A 162 -8.18 -2.48 -21.30
CA ALA A 162 -9.58 -2.82 -21.11
C ALA A 162 -10.51 -1.59 -21.17
N ASN A 163 -9.95 -0.36 -21.29
CA ASN A 163 -10.69 0.89 -21.31
C ASN A 163 -11.64 1.07 -20.10
N THR A 164 -11.09 0.85 -18.90
CA THR A 164 -11.88 0.95 -17.63
C THR A 164 -12.14 2.40 -17.20
N GLY A 165 -11.69 3.40 -17.96
CA GLY A 165 -11.93 4.82 -17.73
C GLY A 165 -10.91 5.54 -16.85
N ASP A 166 -10.48 4.97 -15.71
CA ASP A 166 -9.55 5.63 -14.77
C ASP A 166 -8.27 4.81 -14.53
N THR A 167 -7.31 5.03 -15.42
CA THR A 167 -5.99 4.37 -15.35
C THR A 167 -5.15 4.84 -14.16
N ASP A 168 -5.36 6.08 -13.69
CA ASP A 168 -4.62 6.63 -12.56
C ASP A 168 -5.17 6.11 -11.23
N ALA A 169 -6.48 5.91 -11.11
CA ALA A 169 -7.06 5.22 -9.98
C ALA A 169 -6.62 3.75 -9.93
N ALA A 170 -6.53 3.07 -11.07
CA ALA A 170 -5.99 1.71 -11.14
C ALA A 170 -4.52 1.66 -10.70
N TYR A 171 -3.68 2.61 -11.15
CA TYR A 171 -2.30 2.73 -10.70
C TYR A 171 -2.19 2.93 -9.19
N LEU A 172 -2.87 3.94 -8.64
CA LEU A 172 -2.84 4.24 -7.20
C LEU A 172 -3.46 3.11 -6.38
N GLY A 173 -4.54 2.51 -6.85
CA GLY A 173 -5.15 1.34 -6.23
C GLY A 173 -4.18 0.16 -6.16
N GLY A 174 -3.48 -0.13 -7.26
CA GLY A 174 -2.45 -1.16 -7.31
C GLY A 174 -1.26 -0.86 -6.39
N LEU A 175 -0.82 0.41 -6.32
CA LEU A 175 0.28 0.83 -5.45
C LEU A 175 -0.04 0.68 -3.96
N LEU A 176 -1.29 0.93 -3.59
CA LEU A 176 -1.72 1.05 -2.19
C LEU A 176 -2.52 -0.15 -1.68
N HIS A 177 -2.85 -1.15 -2.54
CA HIS A 177 -3.71 -2.26 -2.14
C HIS A 177 -3.21 -3.04 -0.91
N ASP A 178 -1.90 -3.11 -0.75
CA ASP A 178 -1.22 -3.81 0.35
C ASP A 178 -0.57 -2.87 1.39
N VAL A 179 -0.82 -1.56 1.32
CA VAL A 179 -0.19 -0.55 2.19
C VAL A 179 -0.42 -0.79 3.68
N GLY A 180 -1.47 -1.47 4.06
CA GLY A 180 -1.73 -1.85 5.44
C GLY A 180 -0.72 -2.86 6.00
N LYS A 181 -0.10 -3.70 5.16
CA LYS A 181 0.85 -4.74 5.60
C LYS A 181 2.06 -4.16 6.36
N PRO A 182 2.83 -3.20 5.81
CA PRO A 182 3.96 -2.61 6.54
C PRO A 182 3.52 -1.83 7.77
N ILE A 183 2.35 -1.18 7.75
CA ILE A 183 1.81 -0.45 8.89
C ILE A 183 1.51 -1.41 10.05
N VAL A 184 0.81 -2.50 9.77
CA VAL A 184 0.50 -3.54 10.78
C VAL A 184 1.79 -4.18 11.29
N ALA A 185 2.75 -4.51 10.42
CA ALA A 185 4.03 -5.05 10.81
C ALA A 185 4.79 -4.11 11.77
N ALA A 186 4.81 -2.82 11.50
CA ALA A 186 5.42 -1.81 12.38
C ALA A 186 4.69 -1.72 13.75
N MET A 187 3.36 -1.81 13.76
CA MET A 187 2.56 -1.82 15.00
C MET A 187 2.85 -3.06 15.85
N LEU A 188 2.93 -4.24 15.24
CA LEU A 188 3.27 -5.50 15.92
C LEU A 188 4.68 -5.44 16.50
N LEU A 189 5.64 -4.93 15.73
CA LEU A 189 7.02 -4.75 16.17
C LEU A 189 7.12 -3.80 17.37
N GLN A 190 6.39 -2.68 17.35
CA GLN A 190 6.34 -1.76 18.47
C GLN A 190 5.74 -2.39 19.72
N ALA A 191 4.67 -3.14 19.57
CA ALA A 191 4.03 -3.85 20.69
C ALA A 191 4.96 -4.91 21.29
N GLU A 192 5.66 -5.68 20.45
CA GLU A 192 6.63 -6.67 20.88
C GLU A 192 7.77 -6.01 21.69
N ARG A 193 8.33 -4.89 21.20
CA ARG A 193 9.36 -4.16 21.93
C ARG A 193 8.89 -3.67 23.31
N SER A 194 7.67 -3.15 23.40
CA SER A 194 7.10 -2.69 24.67
C SER A 194 6.93 -3.79 25.68
N VAL A 195 6.59 -5.02 25.25
CA VAL A 195 6.45 -6.18 26.15
C VAL A 195 7.81 -6.78 26.49
N SER A 196 8.74 -6.86 25.53
CA SER A 196 10.08 -7.41 25.76
C SER A 196 10.92 -6.56 26.72
N GLN A 197 10.71 -5.25 26.76
CA GLN A 197 11.33 -4.38 27.75
C GLN A 197 10.86 -4.65 29.19
N GLN A 198 9.63 -5.18 29.35
CA GLN A 198 9.07 -5.55 30.65
C GLN A 198 9.42 -6.98 31.09
N ASN A 199 9.68 -7.86 30.13
CA ASN A 199 9.95 -9.29 30.37
C ASN A 199 11.23 -9.66 29.59
N ALA A 200 12.35 -9.85 30.23
CA ALA A 200 13.69 -10.13 29.65
C ALA A 200 13.78 -11.37 28.69
N ARG A 201 12.71 -11.78 28.05
CA ARG A 201 12.63 -12.85 27.04
C ARG A 201 12.45 -12.21 25.66
N GLY A 202 13.43 -12.42 24.76
CA GLY A 202 13.35 -11.95 23.37
C GLY A 202 12.22 -12.63 22.58
N GLY A 203 11.75 -11.92 21.51
CA GLY A 203 10.84 -12.33 20.45
C GLY A 203 9.77 -13.37 20.80
N TRP A 204 8.53 -12.96 21.08
CA TRP A 204 7.48 -13.84 21.55
C TRP A 204 6.37 -14.16 20.53
N ILE A 205 6.44 -13.59 19.35
CA ILE A 205 5.54 -13.93 18.24
C ILE A 205 6.38 -14.45 17.07
N ASP A 206 6.11 -15.67 16.61
CA ASP A 206 6.76 -16.23 15.42
C ASP A 206 6.25 -15.55 14.14
N SER A 207 7.03 -15.70 13.06
CA SER A 207 6.74 -15.07 11.76
C SER A 207 5.40 -15.53 11.17
N ALA A 208 4.98 -16.77 11.39
CA ALA A 208 3.72 -17.30 10.87
C ALA A 208 2.51 -16.66 11.57
N ARG A 209 2.62 -16.40 12.88
CA ARG A 209 1.56 -15.68 13.62
C ARG A 209 1.48 -14.21 13.24
N TRP A 210 2.63 -13.56 13.03
CA TRP A 210 2.67 -12.20 12.51
C TRP A 210 1.97 -12.12 11.16
N SER A 211 2.30 -13.03 10.25
CA SER A 211 1.70 -13.08 8.91
C SER A 211 0.19 -13.24 8.97
N ARG A 212 -0.34 -14.06 9.88
CA ARG A 212 -1.80 -14.22 10.07
C ARG A 212 -2.47 -12.95 10.56
N VAL A 213 -1.91 -12.27 11.57
CA VAL A 213 -2.46 -10.99 12.05
C VAL A 213 -2.40 -9.93 10.95
N ILE A 214 -1.29 -9.85 10.20
CA ILE A 214 -1.18 -8.92 9.07
C ILE A 214 -2.26 -9.24 8.03
N ALA A 215 -2.42 -10.50 7.66
CA ALA A 215 -3.41 -10.91 6.67
C ALA A 215 -4.84 -10.56 7.08
N SER A 216 -5.19 -10.68 8.37
CA SER A 216 -6.56 -10.46 8.86
C SER A 216 -6.97 -8.98 8.92
N VAL A 217 -6.02 -8.04 9.14
CA VAL A 217 -6.37 -6.62 9.39
C VAL A 217 -5.76 -5.61 8.42
N HIS A 218 -4.83 -6.01 7.53
CA HIS A 218 -4.11 -5.03 6.70
C HIS A 218 -5.02 -4.22 5.78
N ARG A 219 -6.12 -4.78 5.29
CA ARG A 219 -7.05 -4.07 4.41
C ARG A 219 -7.79 -2.97 5.13
N GLN A 220 -8.36 -3.27 6.30
CA GLN A 220 -9.03 -2.25 7.13
C GLN A 220 -8.08 -1.12 7.51
N VAL A 221 -6.82 -1.45 7.82
CA VAL A 221 -5.77 -0.44 8.09
C VAL A 221 -5.45 0.37 6.83
N GLY A 222 -5.34 -0.28 5.68
CA GLY A 222 -5.13 0.38 4.39
C GLY A 222 -6.28 1.31 4.00
N VAL A 223 -7.53 0.90 4.20
CA VAL A 223 -8.72 1.74 3.98
C VAL A 223 -8.73 2.95 4.93
N ALA A 224 -8.38 2.76 6.21
CA ALA A 224 -8.26 3.87 7.16
C ALA A 224 -7.18 4.88 6.72
N LEU A 225 -6.04 4.39 6.17
CA LEU A 225 -5.02 5.24 5.58
C LEU A 225 -5.56 6.00 4.36
N ALA A 226 -6.24 5.30 3.45
CA ALA A 226 -6.79 5.92 2.23
C ALA A 226 -7.76 7.05 2.57
N ARG A 227 -8.62 6.86 3.57
CA ARG A 227 -9.52 7.90 4.08
C ARG A 227 -8.76 9.08 4.68
N LYS A 228 -7.75 8.81 5.52
CA LYS A 228 -6.93 9.85 6.14
C LYS A 228 -6.13 10.68 5.14
N TRP A 229 -5.73 10.07 4.03
CA TRP A 229 -5.03 10.74 2.94
C TRP A 229 -6.00 11.39 1.95
N GLU A 230 -7.31 11.34 2.20
CA GLU A 230 -8.36 11.88 1.34
C GLU A 230 -8.23 11.37 -0.12
N LEU A 231 -7.89 10.08 -0.26
CA LEU A 231 -7.82 9.44 -1.58
C LEU A 231 -9.21 9.31 -2.21
N PRO A 232 -9.32 9.26 -3.54
CA PRO A 232 -10.58 8.97 -4.20
C PRO A 232 -11.20 7.66 -3.72
N ASP A 233 -12.54 7.60 -3.63
CA ASP A 233 -13.27 6.41 -3.16
C ASP A 233 -12.94 5.16 -3.97
N VAL A 234 -12.70 5.30 -5.28
CA VAL A 234 -12.29 4.19 -6.15
C VAL A 234 -10.97 3.56 -5.70
N VAL A 235 -10.01 4.37 -5.21
CA VAL A 235 -8.73 3.87 -4.68
C VAL A 235 -8.96 3.13 -3.36
N ALA A 236 -9.81 3.68 -2.48
CA ALA A 236 -10.18 3.02 -1.23
C ALA A 236 -10.86 1.66 -1.50
N LYS A 237 -11.76 1.58 -2.51
CA LYS A 237 -12.37 0.33 -2.96
C LYS A 237 -11.34 -0.69 -3.49
N CYS A 238 -10.31 -0.25 -4.23
CA CYS A 238 -9.23 -1.14 -4.66
C CYS A 238 -8.49 -1.77 -3.48
N VAL A 239 -8.27 -1.01 -2.39
CA VAL A 239 -7.64 -1.54 -1.17
C VAL A 239 -8.56 -2.51 -0.43
N GLU A 240 -9.86 -2.20 -0.36
CA GLU A 240 -10.87 -2.99 0.37
C GLU A 240 -11.17 -4.32 -0.32
N SER A 241 -11.35 -4.31 -1.64
CA SER A 241 -11.93 -5.41 -2.43
C SER A 241 -10.92 -6.14 -3.30
N CYS A 242 -9.68 -6.30 -2.85
CA CYS A 242 -8.62 -6.90 -3.67
C CYS A 242 -8.75 -8.44 -3.84
N ASP A 243 -9.70 -9.14 -3.21
CA ASP A 243 -9.84 -10.60 -3.27
C ASP A 243 -10.85 -11.08 -4.31
N ASP A 244 -11.96 -10.37 -4.50
CA ASP A 244 -13.05 -10.79 -5.37
C ASP A 244 -13.26 -9.84 -6.56
N TYR A 245 -13.61 -10.40 -7.73
CA TYR A 245 -13.99 -9.60 -8.89
C TYR A 245 -15.40 -9.04 -8.73
N ASP A 246 -15.57 -7.77 -9.10
CA ASP A 246 -16.90 -7.18 -9.29
C ASP A 246 -17.46 -7.64 -10.63
N VAL A 247 -18.47 -8.52 -10.57
CA VAL A 247 -19.14 -9.07 -11.77
C VAL A 247 -20.18 -8.12 -12.35
N VAL A 248 -20.59 -7.11 -11.59
CA VAL A 248 -21.55 -6.08 -12.00
C VAL A 248 -20.83 -4.97 -12.74
N GLU A 249 -19.80 -4.37 -12.12
CA GLU A 249 -18.96 -3.34 -12.72
C GLU A 249 -17.69 -3.97 -13.32
N ARG A 250 -17.90 -4.71 -14.42
CA ARG A 250 -16.84 -5.54 -15.03
C ARG A 250 -15.61 -4.75 -15.44
N LEU A 251 -15.80 -3.60 -16.11
CA LEU A 251 -14.73 -2.73 -16.59
C LEU A 251 -14.44 -1.64 -15.57
N SER A 252 -13.83 -2.02 -14.44
CA SER A 252 -13.51 -1.12 -13.33
C SER A 252 -12.03 -1.13 -12.96
N ALA A 253 -11.57 -0.05 -12.32
CA ALA A 253 -10.22 0.01 -11.77
C ALA A 253 -9.98 -1.08 -10.71
N VAL A 254 -11.01 -1.46 -9.95
CA VAL A 254 -10.94 -2.54 -8.95
C VAL A 254 -10.60 -3.87 -9.62
N ASN A 255 -11.31 -4.22 -10.69
CA ASN A 255 -11.04 -5.45 -11.45
C ASN A 255 -9.69 -5.41 -12.15
N ALA A 256 -9.25 -4.25 -12.63
CA ALA A 256 -7.92 -4.09 -13.20
C ALA A 256 -6.82 -4.34 -12.15
N VAL A 257 -6.98 -3.84 -10.92
CA VAL A 257 -6.06 -4.09 -9.79
C VAL A 257 -6.07 -5.55 -9.40
N ARG A 258 -7.24 -6.16 -9.32
CA ARG A 258 -7.39 -7.58 -8.99
C ARG A 258 -6.66 -8.48 -9.97
N PHE A 259 -6.89 -8.24 -11.27
CA PHE A 259 -6.22 -8.98 -12.33
C PHE A 259 -4.71 -8.76 -12.32
N ALA A 260 -4.26 -7.52 -12.16
CA ALA A 260 -2.86 -7.17 -12.04
C ALA A 260 -2.17 -7.86 -10.85
N ASN A 261 -2.84 -7.97 -9.70
CA ASN A 261 -2.34 -8.68 -8.54
C ASN A 261 -2.11 -10.18 -8.85
N ALA A 262 -3.07 -10.83 -9.51
CA ALA A 262 -2.93 -12.23 -9.92
C ALA A 262 -1.77 -12.40 -10.92
N LEU A 263 -1.62 -11.50 -11.89
CA LEU A 263 -0.51 -11.50 -12.83
C LEU A 263 0.84 -11.30 -12.14
N ALA A 264 0.94 -10.33 -11.22
CA ALA A 264 2.18 -10.07 -10.47
C ALA A 264 2.61 -11.29 -9.64
N LYS A 265 1.65 -12.00 -9.01
CA LYS A 265 1.90 -13.25 -8.28
C LYS A 265 2.41 -14.34 -9.20
N ARG A 266 1.83 -14.52 -10.37
CA ARG A 266 2.28 -15.49 -11.38
C ARG A 266 3.72 -15.22 -11.85
N GLU A 267 4.09 -13.96 -12.01
CA GLU A 267 5.44 -13.55 -12.42
C GLU A 267 6.47 -13.56 -11.27
N GLY A 268 6.07 -14.01 -10.07
CA GLY A 268 6.98 -14.14 -8.92
C GLY A 268 7.19 -12.86 -8.10
N PHE A 269 6.46 -11.79 -8.39
CA PHE A 269 6.47 -10.57 -7.56
C PHE A 269 5.48 -10.72 -6.41
N TYR A 270 5.79 -11.60 -5.46
CA TYR A 270 5.00 -11.78 -4.24
C TYR A 270 5.83 -12.44 -3.15
N LEU A 271 5.65 -12.01 -1.91
CA LEU A 271 6.26 -12.63 -0.75
C LEU A 271 5.22 -13.49 -0.04
N GLY A 272 5.32 -14.79 -0.17
CA GLY A 272 4.42 -15.76 0.44
C GLY A 272 4.15 -16.94 -0.49
N GLU A 273 3.40 -17.90 0.02
CA GLU A 273 2.92 -19.04 -0.78
C GLU A 273 1.76 -18.59 -1.67
N VAL A 274 1.77 -19.03 -2.92
CA VAL A 274 0.71 -18.81 -3.89
C VAL A 274 0.15 -20.16 -4.30
N ASP A 275 -1.13 -20.39 -4.06
CA ASP A 275 -1.82 -21.50 -4.72
C ASP A 275 -1.91 -21.20 -6.21
N GLN A 276 -1.14 -21.95 -7.00
CA GLN A 276 -1.05 -21.70 -8.44
C GLN A 276 -2.39 -21.97 -9.13
N SER A 277 -3.14 -22.99 -8.69
CA SER A 277 -4.44 -23.34 -9.30
C SER A 277 -5.45 -22.25 -9.08
N ASP A 278 -5.55 -21.75 -7.84
CA ASP A 278 -6.45 -20.64 -7.50
C ASP A 278 -6.04 -19.35 -8.24
N ASN A 279 -4.74 -19.07 -8.30
CA ASN A 279 -4.24 -17.89 -8.99
C ASN A 279 -4.48 -17.94 -10.51
N ASP A 280 -4.32 -19.09 -11.15
CA ASP A 280 -4.61 -19.29 -12.56
C ASP A 280 -6.12 -19.14 -12.83
N ALA A 281 -6.98 -19.65 -11.94
CA ALA A 281 -8.44 -19.43 -12.03
C ALA A 281 -8.79 -17.94 -11.96
N LEU A 282 -8.16 -17.19 -11.06
CA LEU A 282 -8.33 -15.73 -10.98
C LEU A 282 -7.90 -15.02 -12.26
N ILE A 283 -6.81 -15.45 -12.87
CA ILE A 283 -6.35 -14.89 -14.15
C ILE A 283 -7.37 -15.19 -15.26
N MET A 284 -7.91 -16.42 -15.35
CA MET A 284 -8.92 -16.77 -16.33
C MET A 284 -10.22 -15.97 -16.17
N ILE A 285 -10.68 -15.79 -14.94
CA ILE A 285 -11.86 -14.94 -14.63
C ILE A 285 -11.58 -13.50 -15.05
N GLY A 286 -10.42 -12.95 -14.68
CA GLY A 286 -10.03 -11.60 -15.07
C GLY A 286 -9.94 -11.38 -16.58
N CYS A 287 -9.36 -12.34 -17.31
CA CYS A 287 -9.36 -12.34 -18.77
C CYS A 287 -10.79 -12.23 -19.34
N SER A 288 -11.71 -13.05 -18.84
CA SER A 288 -13.10 -13.05 -19.29
C SER A 288 -13.84 -11.75 -18.95
N LEU A 289 -13.66 -11.22 -17.75
CA LEU A 289 -14.34 -10.00 -17.29
C LEU A 289 -13.85 -8.75 -18.01
N LEU A 290 -12.53 -8.64 -18.22
CA LEU A 290 -11.88 -7.46 -18.81
C LEU A 290 -11.75 -7.53 -20.33
N GLY A 291 -12.16 -8.64 -20.96
CA GLY A 291 -12.01 -8.82 -22.40
C GLY A 291 -10.54 -8.91 -22.85
N ILE A 292 -9.67 -9.46 -22.00
CA ILE A 292 -8.25 -9.61 -22.24
C ILE A 292 -7.94 -11.07 -22.54
N ASP A 293 -7.33 -11.39 -23.69
CA ASP A 293 -6.85 -12.75 -23.92
C ASP A 293 -5.53 -13.04 -23.20
N ILE A 294 -5.22 -14.32 -23.02
CA ILE A 294 -4.03 -14.75 -22.25
C ILE A 294 -2.71 -14.33 -22.95
N ALA A 295 -2.67 -14.17 -24.26
CA ALA A 295 -1.51 -13.70 -24.98
C ALA A 295 -1.28 -12.21 -24.74
N VAL A 296 -2.33 -11.42 -24.62
CA VAL A 296 -2.26 -10.01 -24.19
C VAL A 296 -1.75 -9.93 -22.77
N ALA A 297 -2.31 -10.73 -21.83
CA ALA A 297 -1.83 -10.79 -20.45
C ALA A 297 -0.32 -11.08 -20.38
N GLY A 298 0.17 -12.05 -21.17
CA GLY A 298 1.60 -12.35 -21.27
C GLY A 298 2.45 -11.22 -21.88
N ARG A 299 1.88 -10.39 -22.77
CA ARG A 299 2.60 -9.19 -23.27
C ARG A 299 2.67 -8.08 -22.21
N LEU A 300 1.61 -7.89 -21.40
CA LEU A 300 1.59 -6.89 -20.34
C LEU A 300 2.62 -7.20 -19.25
N THR A 301 2.90 -8.46 -18.96
CA THR A 301 3.92 -8.85 -17.97
C THR A 301 5.35 -8.85 -18.53
N LYS A 302 5.50 -8.78 -19.87
CA LYS A 302 6.83 -8.73 -20.49
C LYS A 302 7.60 -7.50 -20.01
N GLU A 303 8.86 -7.70 -19.64
CA GLU A 303 9.75 -6.65 -19.15
C GLU A 303 9.35 -6.03 -17.80
N LEU A 304 8.39 -6.63 -17.08
CA LEU A 304 7.91 -6.10 -15.79
C LEU A 304 9.08 -5.89 -14.81
N GLY A 305 10.00 -6.86 -14.70
CA GLY A 305 11.17 -6.75 -13.83
C GLY A 305 12.08 -5.56 -14.16
N GLN A 306 12.27 -5.26 -15.46
CA GLN A 306 13.06 -4.09 -15.88
C GLN A 306 12.34 -2.77 -15.56
N ARG A 307 11.02 -2.75 -15.70
CA ARG A 307 10.19 -1.58 -15.39
C ARG A 307 10.20 -1.27 -13.89
N ILE A 308 10.06 -2.30 -13.05
CA ILE A 308 10.17 -2.18 -11.59
C ILE A 308 11.56 -1.67 -11.20
N GLY A 309 12.63 -2.24 -11.75
CA GLY A 309 14.00 -1.80 -11.48
C GLY A 309 14.22 -0.32 -11.77
N ARG A 310 13.59 0.24 -12.80
CA ARG A 310 13.66 1.67 -13.13
C ARG A 310 12.91 2.56 -12.12
N GLN A 311 11.94 2.03 -11.44
CA GLN A 311 11.13 2.76 -10.46
C GLN A 311 11.73 2.72 -9.05
N LEU A 312 12.54 1.70 -8.76
CA LEU A 312 13.21 1.53 -7.47
C LEU A 312 14.55 2.33 -7.34
N ILE A 313 15.04 2.92 -8.44
CA ILE A 313 16.24 3.76 -8.49
C ILE A 313 15.88 5.21 -8.22
#